data_90b4f270ea1b7434260a71685c1e43aa
#
_entry.id   90b4f270ea1b7434260a71685c1e43aa
#
_cell.length_a   1.000
_cell.length_b   1.000
_cell.length_c   1.000
_cell.angle_alpha   90.00
_cell.angle_beta   90.00
_cell.angle_gamma   90.00
#
_symmetry.space_group_name_H-M   'P 1'
#
loop_
_entity.id
_entity.type
_entity.pdbx_description
1 polymer ?
#
loop_
_entity_poly.entity_id
_entity_poly.type
_entity_poly.pdbx_seq_one_letter_code
_entity_poly.pdbx_strand_id
1 'polypeptide(L)'
;MVAASPPGPGPGFWSGASSAVLDDDGSFVVAYRVRNGHDGHDQTVVARSPDGEKLTTVAVLDQDRFGAEWMERPALVHTPEGRWRMYTCCGTPETKRWWIDVLEADDPAGLGTAEARPAFPGDDLNAVKDPLVRVVDGRWHAWICCHLLDRPGEEDRMNTAYATSDDGLDWRWHGTVLEGRTGEWDARGARVTTLLPGGRVSYDGRATAEENWFERTAIAAPTGGAPGDGGRYAAEPDSPVVDVRYLDVVPLPGGGHRIYYEARLPDESHELRTELIAPGP
;
A
#
# COMPACT_ATOMS: atom_id res chain seq x y z
N MET A 1 -14.64 -1.08 12.83
CA MET A 1 -14.80 0.33 13.30
C MET A 1 -14.28 1.26 12.22
N VAL A 2 -14.87 2.46 12.06
CA VAL A 2 -14.35 3.50 11.16
C VAL A 2 -13.18 4.21 11.84
N ALA A 3 -11.99 4.17 11.23
CA ALA A 3 -10.80 4.86 11.70
C ALA A 3 -10.66 6.27 11.08
N ALA A 4 -11.03 6.42 9.79
CA ALA A 4 -11.13 7.72 9.14
C ALA A 4 -12.28 7.70 8.11
N SER A 5 -13.19 8.68 8.22
CA SER A 5 -14.28 8.87 7.26
C SER A 5 -13.76 9.52 5.99
N PRO A 6 -14.44 9.34 4.83
CA PRO A 6 -14.12 10.09 3.63
C PRO A 6 -14.31 11.59 3.87
N PRO A 7 -13.56 12.46 3.17
CA PRO A 7 -13.69 13.92 3.35
C PRO A 7 -14.99 14.50 2.78
N GLY A 8 -15.71 13.74 1.96
CA GLY A 8 -16.99 14.10 1.36
C GLY A 8 -17.73 12.87 0.85
N PRO A 9 -18.97 13.04 0.36
CA PRO A 9 -19.77 11.96 -0.19
C PRO A 9 -19.48 11.73 -1.68
N GLY A 10 -19.66 10.49 -2.13
CA GLY A 10 -19.63 10.11 -3.54
C GLY A 10 -18.27 9.66 -4.06
N PRO A 11 -18.22 9.33 -5.37
CA PRO A 11 -17.01 8.84 -6.02
C PRO A 11 -15.84 9.83 -5.91
N GLY A 12 -14.62 9.31 -5.67
CA GLY A 12 -13.42 10.11 -5.55
C GLY A 12 -13.16 10.72 -4.17
N PHE A 13 -14.10 10.63 -3.21
CA PHE A 13 -13.88 11.03 -1.83
C PHE A 13 -13.45 9.83 -0.99
N TRP A 14 -12.16 9.73 -0.68
CA TRP A 14 -11.59 8.55 -0.05
C TRP A 14 -10.70 8.87 1.13
N SER A 15 -10.81 8.06 2.18
CA SER A 15 -9.80 7.88 3.22
C SER A 15 -9.45 6.40 3.25
N GLY A 16 -8.20 6.03 2.98
CA GLY A 16 -7.83 4.61 2.89
C GLY A 16 -6.41 4.38 2.42
N ALA A 17 -6.16 3.22 1.80
CA ALA A 17 -4.85 2.83 1.31
C ALA A 17 -3.77 2.97 2.40
N SER A 18 -4.01 2.41 3.58
CA SER A 18 -3.17 2.56 4.76
C SER A 18 -1.88 1.76 4.72
N SER A 19 -0.91 2.23 5.50
CA SER A 19 0.26 1.50 5.98
C SER A 19 0.42 1.79 7.46
N ALA A 20 0.38 0.75 8.28
CA ALA A 20 0.37 0.86 9.74
C ALA A 20 1.56 0.12 10.36
N VAL A 21 2.10 0.68 11.43
CA VAL A 21 3.20 0.14 12.23
C VAL A 21 2.85 0.23 13.69
N LEU A 22 3.14 -0.82 14.46
CA LEU A 22 3.14 -0.79 15.91
C LEU A 22 4.48 -0.22 16.37
N ASP A 23 4.44 0.89 17.10
CA ASP A 23 5.62 1.54 17.68
C ASP A 23 6.08 0.81 18.96
N ASP A 24 7.31 1.05 19.38
CA ASP A 24 7.93 0.45 20.58
C ASP A 24 7.19 0.79 21.86
N ASP A 25 6.49 1.93 21.92
CA ASP A 25 5.65 2.33 23.05
C ASP A 25 4.27 1.65 23.09
N GLY A 26 3.99 0.77 22.11
CA GLY A 26 2.72 0.06 21.97
C GLY A 26 1.62 0.86 21.26
N SER A 27 1.87 2.10 20.87
CA SER A 27 0.94 2.87 20.02
C SER A 27 1.07 2.48 18.55
N PHE A 28 0.05 2.80 17.76
CA PHE A 28 0.07 2.63 16.32
C PHE A 28 0.42 3.94 15.63
N VAL A 29 1.25 3.86 14.60
CA VAL A 29 1.44 4.92 13.62
C VAL A 29 0.85 4.46 12.31
N VAL A 30 -0.07 5.25 11.75
CA VAL A 30 -0.83 4.91 10.55
C VAL A 30 -0.67 6.02 9.53
N ALA A 31 -0.10 5.71 8.38
CA ALA A 31 -0.10 6.59 7.23
C ALA A 31 -1.23 6.14 6.26
N TYR A 32 -2.01 7.07 5.74
CA TYR A 32 -3.09 6.75 4.81
C TYR A 32 -3.36 7.90 3.83
N ARG A 33 -3.88 7.55 2.67
CA ARG A 33 -4.26 8.52 1.65
C ARG A 33 -5.61 9.14 1.98
N VAL A 34 -5.73 10.45 1.75
CA VAL A 34 -7.00 11.19 1.68
C VAL A 34 -7.12 11.79 0.29
N ARG A 35 -8.21 11.47 -0.43
CA ARG A 35 -8.57 12.04 -1.73
C ARG A 35 -9.85 12.86 -1.58
N ASN A 36 -9.83 14.09 -2.07
CA ASN A 36 -10.92 15.04 -1.89
C ASN A 36 -11.66 15.35 -3.21
N GLY A 37 -12.25 14.30 -3.80
CA GLY A 37 -12.96 14.37 -5.07
C GLY A 37 -12.04 14.32 -6.30
N HIS A 38 -12.63 14.47 -7.49
CA HIS A 38 -11.87 14.41 -8.75
C HIS A 38 -11.00 15.62 -9.00
N ASP A 39 -11.41 16.79 -8.50
CA ASP A 39 -10.70 18.06 -8.66
C ASP A 39 -10.03 18.52 -7.35
N GLY A 40 -9.99 17.62 -6.37
CA GLY A 40 -9.45 17.89 -5.04
C GLY A 40 -7.96 17.64 -4.94
N HIS A 41 -7.40 18.06 -3.79
CA HIS A 41 -6.03 17.74 -3.44
C HIS A 41 -5.95 16.38 -2.76
N ASP A 42 -5.03 15.55 -3.24
CA ASP A 42 -4.65 14.33 -2.57
C ASP A 42 -3.62 14.62 -1.48
N GLN A 43 -3.78 13.94 -0.36
CA GLN A 43 -2.88 14.06 0.79
C GLN A 43 -2.52 12.69 1.34
N THR A 44 -1.32 12.57 1.90
CA THR A 44 -0.98 11.50 2.83
C THR A 44 -1.04 12.05 4.24
N VAL A 45 -1.89 11.46 5.07
CA VAL A 45 -2.02 11.77 6.50
C VAL A 45 -1.20 10.75 7.28
N VAL A 46 -0.37 11.23 8.21
CA VAL A 46 0.28 10.40 9.23
C VAL A 46 -0.39 10.66 10.56
N ALA A 47 -0.83 9.62 11.24
CA ALA A 47 -1.56 9.70 12.49
C ALA A 47 -1.00 8.74 13.54
N ARG A 48 -1.14 9.09 14.82
CA ARG A 48 -0.88 8.22 15.97
C ARG A 48 -2.17 7.77 16.63
N SER A 49 -2.13 6.59 17.23
CA SER A 49 -3.26 6.04 17.97
C SER A 49 -2.77 5.12 19.09
N PRO A 50 -3.19 5.30 20.34
CA PRO A 50 -2.82 4.41 21.44
C PRO A 50 -3.52 3.04 21.36
N ASP A 51 -4.64 2.95 20.67
CA ASP A 51 -5.50 1.75 20.59
C ASP A 51 -5.65 1.20 19.17
N GLY A 52 -5.10 1.89 18.16
CA GLY A 52 -5.26 1.57 16.75
C GLY A 52 -6.64 1.91 16.17
N GLU A 53 -7.50 2.59 16.91
CA GLU A 53 -8.87 2.92 16.53
C GLU A 53 -9.08 4.42 16.32
N LYS A 54 -8.67 5.22 17.31
CA LYS A 54 -8.81 6.68 17.26
C LYS A 54 -7.53 7.32 16.76
N LEU A 55 -7.55 7.76 15.53
CA LEU A 55 -6.41 8.36 14.86
C LEU A 55 -6.29 9.86 15.21
N THR A 56 -5.12 10.27 15.67
CA THR A 56 -4.75 11.70 15.88
C THR A 56 -3.70 12.06 14.84
N THR A 57 -4.01 12.98 13.95
CA THR A 57 -3.09 13.45 12.91
C THR A 57 -1.86 14.10 13.53
N VAL A 58 -0.67 13.70 13.10
CA VAL A 58 0.63 14.26 13.52
C VAL A 58 1.37 14.91 12.35
N ALA A 59 1.11 14.49 11.10
CA ALA A 59 1.63 15.12 9.89
C ALA A 59 0.65 15.00 8.74
N VAL A 60 0.73 15.95 7.80
CA VAL A 60 0.03 15.92 6.52
C VAL A 60 1.04 16.26 5.42
N LEU A 61 1.06 15.46 4.38
CA LEU A 61 1.85 15.67 3.18
C LEU A 61 0.88 15.94 2.03
N ASP A 62 1.00 17.11 1.42
CA ASP A 62 0.18 17.54 0.31
C ASP A 62 0.86 17.18 -1.03
N GLN A 63 0.08 16.85 -2.06
CA GLN A 63 0.57 16.52 -3.40
C GLN A 63 1.41 17.66 -4.02
N ASP A 64 1.07 18.92 -3.75
CA ASP A 64 1.76 20.09 -4.30
C ASP A 64 3.24 20.13 -3.89
N ARG A 65 3.56 19.62 -2.69
CA ARG A 65 4.94 19.51 -2.20
C ARG A 65 5.83 18.67 -3.10
N PHE A 66 5.25 17.68 -3.79
CA PHE A 66 5.96 16.74 -4.67
C PHE A 66 5.81 17.12 -6.15
N GLY A 67 5.05 18.17 -6.48
CA GLY A 67 4.66 18.47 -7.85
C GLY A 67 3.83 17.35 -8.49
N ALA A 68 3.08 16.62 -7.67
CA ALA A 68 2.24 15.53 -8.09
C ALA A 68 0.81 15.97 -8.39
N GLU A 69 0.12 15.27 -9.29
CA GLU A 69 -1.31 15.43 -9.52
C GLU A 69 -2.11 14.52 -8.59
N TRP A 70 -1.54 13.35 -8.24
CA TRP A 70 -2.16 12.38 -7.35
C TRP A 70 -1.17 11.80 -6.35
N MET A 71 -1.69 11.44 -5.18
CA MET A 71 -0.99 10.60 -4.21
C MET A 71 -1.73 9.27 -4.05
N GLU A 72 -0.96 8.18 -3.89
CA GLU A 72 -1.50 6.85 -3.72
C GLU A 72 -1.02 6.25 -2.38
N ARG A 73 -1.13 4.93 -2.21
CA ARG A 73 -0.77 4.26 -0.97
C ARG A 73 0.66 4.57 -0.52
N PRO A 74 0.88 5.10 0.70
CA PRO A 74 2.22 5.17 1.30
C PRO A 74 2.66 3.79 1.82
N ALA A 75 3.97 3.62 2.05
CA ALA A 75 4.50 2.56 2.91
C ALA A 75 5.29 3.18 4.06
N LEU A 76 4.88 2.87 5.30
CA LEU A 76 5.50 3.36 6.52
C LEU A 76 6.34 2.25 7.16
N VAL A 77 7.54 2.59 7.62
CA VAL A 77 8.46 1.66 8.28
C VAL A 77 9.10 2.35 9.48
N HIS A 78 9.09 1.69 10.63
CA HIS A 78 10.01 2.00 11.74
C HIS A 78 11.30 1.24 11.46
N THR A 79 12.40 1.99 11.23
CA THR A 79 13.66 1.39 10.80
C THR A 79 14.37 0.69 11.95
N PRO A 80 15.29 -0.26 11.70
CA PRO A 80 16.08 -0.88 12.76
C PRO A 80 16.90 0.10 13.61
N GLU A 81 17.20 1.28 13.05
CA GLU A 81 17.93 2.36 13.72
C GLU A 81 17.02 3.26 14.57
N GLY A 82 15.71 2.96 14.64
CA GLY A 82 14.73 3.70 15.43
C GLY A 82 14.24 4.98 14.76
N ARG A 83 14.36 5.10 13.44
CA ARG A 83 13.85 6.22 12.66
C ARG A 83 12.55 5.86 11.95
N TRP A 84 11.82 6.86 11.52
CA TRP A 84 10.61 6.70 10.72
C TRP A 84 10.91 6.97 9.26
N ARG A 85 10.59 6.00 8.41
CA ARG A 85 10.76 6.11 6.97
C ARG A 85 9.42 5.90 6.28
N MET A 86 9.10 6.75 5.31
CA MET A 86 7.88 6.65 4.52
C MET A 86 8.22 6.72 3.04
N TYR A 87 7.72 5.76 2.28
CA TYR A 87 7.74 5.76 0.82
C TYR A 87 6.40 6.32 0.36
N THR A 88 6.43 7.49 -0.28
CA THR A 88 5.23 8.16 -0.78
C THR A 88 5.10 7.97 -2.27
N CYS A 89 3.90 7.63 -2.72
CA CYS A 89 3.62 7.37 -4.12
C CYS A 89 2.97 8.61 -4.75
N CYS A 90 3.53 9.08 -5.85
CA CYS A 90 3.16 10.31 -6.53
C CYS A 90 2.87 10.04 -8.01
N GLY A 91 1.83 10.68 -8.55
CA GLY A 91 1.46 10.58 -9.96
C GLY A 91 1.86 11.83 -10.75
N THR A 92 2.43 11.63 -11.94
CA THR A 92 2.82 12.72 -12.84
C THR A 92 1.59 13.37 -13.45
N PRO A 93 1.50 14.71 -13.46
CA PRO A 93 0.41 15.42 -14.13
C PRO A 93 0.19 14.98 -15.58
N GLU A 94 -1.08 14.85 -15.97
CA GLU A 94 -1.52 14.55 -17.34
C GLU A 94 -0.99 13.26 -17.96
N THR A 95 -0.42 12.35 -17.14
CA THR A 95 0.17 11.09 -17.62
C THR A 95 -0.32 9.89 -16.80
N LYS A 96 0.05 8.68 -17.23
CA LYS A 96 -0.16 7.43 -16.48
C LYS A 96 1.11 6.98 -15.76
N ARG A 97 2.04 7.90 -15.49
CA ARG A 97 3.32 7.60 -14.84
C ARG A 97 3.23 7.90 -13.35
N TRP A 98 3.73 7.00 -12.55
CA TRP A 98 3.91 7.16 -11.11
C TRP A 98 5.35 6.88 -10.75
N TRP A 99 5.78 7.50 -9.65
CA TRP A 99 7.07 7.26 -9.00
C TRP A 99 6.87 7.17 -7.49
N ILE A 100 7.88 6.68 -6.79
CA ILE A 100 7.89 6.58 -5.33
C ILE A 100 9.10 7.31 -4.80
N ASP A 101 8.87 8.31 -3.94
CA ASP A 101 9.89 8.99 -3.16
C ASP A 101 9.98 8.41 -1.75
N VAL A 102 11.12 8.58 -1.11
CA VAL A 102 11.35 8.21 0.29
C VAL A 102 11.66 9.43 1.14
N LEU A 103 11.05 9.49 2.33
CA LEU A 103 11.28 10.49 3.37
C LEU A 103 11.74 9.80 4.64
N GLU A 104 12.56 10.49 5.45
CA GLU A 104 13.03 9.94 6.72
C GLU A 104 13.05 11.03 7.80
N ALA A 105 12.60 10.68 9.02
CA ALA A 105 12.55 11.56 10.18
C ALA A 105 12.81 10.79 11.48
N ASP A 106 13.14 11.50 12.56
CA ASP A 106 13.36 10.91 13.89
C ASP A 106 12.04 10.55 14.59
N ASP A 107 10.94 11.20 14.20
CA ASP A 107 9.60 10.91 14.69
C ASP A 107 8.57 11.00 13.55
N PRO A 108 7.34 10.45 13.73
CA PRO A 108 6.34 10.46 12.67
C PRO A 108 5.88 11.86 12.24
N ALA A 109 5.90 12.85 13.15
CA ALA A 109 5.49 14.21 12.83
C ALA A 109 6.50 14.90 11.91
N GLY A 110 7.78 14.59 12.08
CA GLY A 110 8.87 15.09 11.24
C GLY A 110 8.73 14.70 9.76
N LEU A 111 8.01 13.63 9.43
CA LEU A 111 7.75 13.23 8.04
C LEU A 111 7.02 14.34 7.25
N GLY A 112 6.22 15.16 7.93
CA GLY A 112 5.53 16.31 7.33
C GLY A 112 6.45 17.33 6.68
N THR A 113 7.72 17.41 7.10
CA THR A 113 8.71 18.39 6.60
C THR A 113 10.01 17.76 6.09
N ALA A 114 10.17 16.43 6.21
CA ALA A 114 11.37 15.71 5.82
C ALA A 114 11.64 15.82 4.31
N GLU A 115 12.89 15.96 3.89
CA GLU A 115 13.27 16.03 2.49
C GLU A 115 12.94 14.72 1.76
N ALA A 116 12.29 14.84 0.60
CA ALA A 116 11.97 13.71 -0.27
C ALA A 116 13.11 13.45 -1.24
N ARG A 117 13.39 12.17 -1.51
CA ARG A 117 14.34 11.73 -2.53
C ARG A 117 13.79 10.52 -3.30
N PRO A 118 14.11 10.34 -4.59
CA PRO A 118 13.64 9.21 -5.36
C PRO A 118 14.06 7.86 -4.75
N ALA A 119 13.09 6.93 -4.62
CA ALA A 119 13.33 5.53 -4.25
C ALA A 119 13.08 4.60 -5.44
N PHE A 120 11.95 4.79 -6.13
CA PHE A 120 11.58 4.03 -7.33
C PHE A 120 11.04 5.01 -8.38
N PRO A 121 11.85 5.38 -9.37
CA PRO A 121 11.44 6.38 -10.37
C PRO A 121 10.49 5.82 -11.44
N GLY A 122 10.29 4.49 -11.50
CA GLY A 122 9.67 3.84 -12.65
C GLY A 122 10.56 3.87 -13.89
N ASP A 123 10.04 3.37 -15.00
CA ASP A 123 10.71 3.37 -16.30
C ASP A 123 9.69 3.52 -17.44
N ASP A 124 10.13 3.35 -18.70
CA ASP A 124 9.24 3.46 -19.85
C ASP A 124 8.25 2.29 -20.01
N LEU A 125 8.42 1.22 -19.26
CA LEU A 125 7.57 0.03 -19.26
C LEU A 125 6.71 -0.09 -18.01
N ASN A 126 7.12 0.53 -16.90
CA ASN A 126 6.48 0.37 -15.60
C ASN A 126 6.32 1.72 -14.89
N ALA A 127 5.08 2.12 -14.62
CA ALA A 127 4.76 3.14 -13.65
C ALA A 127 4.58 2.49 -12.27
N VAL A 128 5.34 2.92 -11.27
CA VAL A 128 5.46 2.25 -9.96
C VAL A 128 4.64 2.95 -8.89
N LYS A 129 3.82 2.19 -8.15
CA LYS A 129 2.94 2.75 -7.11
C LYS A 129 2.65 1.75 -5.99
N ASP A 130 1.95 2.19 -4.96
CA ASP A 130 1.39 1.38 -3.88
C ASP A 130 2.41 0.39 -3.27
N PRO A 131 3.56 0.85 -2.77
CA PRO A 131 4.58 -0.04 -2.23
C PRO A 131 4.11 -0.71 -0.93
N LEU A 132 4.52 -1.96 -0.73
CA LEU A 132 4.59 -2.61 0.57
C LEU A 132 6.08 -2.77 0.89
N VAL A 133 6.54 -2.16 1.97
CA VAL A 133 7.95 -2.27 2.40
C VAL A 133 8.01 -2.89 3.80
N ARG A 134 8.88 -3.87 3.99
CA ARG A 134 9.10 -4.54 5.28
C ARG A 134 10.59 -4.82 5.48
N VAL A 135 11.03 -4.80 6.74
CA VAL A 135 12.35 -5.28 7.15
C VAL A 135 12.16 -6.67 7.77
N VAL A 136 12.83 -7.66 7.22
CA VAL A 136 12.79 -9.05 7.69
C VAL A 136 14.22 -9.54 7.82
N ASP A 137 14.60 -10.03 9.00
CA ASP A 137 15.96 -10.51 9.30
C ASP A 137 17.07 -9.51 8.92
N GLY A 138 16.81 -8.22 9.17
CA GLY A 138 17.74 -7.12 8.89
C GLY A 138 17.86 -6.73 7.41
N ARG A 139 17.08 -7.33 6.52
CA ARG A 139 17.05 -7.01 5.10
C ARG A 139 15.74 -6.32 4.73
N TRP A 140 15.83 -5.33 3.84
CA TRP A 140 14.68 -4.61 3.31
C TRP A 140 14.09 -5.34 2.11
N HIS A 141 12.77 -5.43 2.11
CA HIS A 141 11.97 -6.07 1.08
C HIS A 141 10.88 -5.11 0.62
N ALA A 142 10.68 -5.00 -0.69
CA ALA A 142 9.62 -4.19 -1.28
C ALA A 142 8.81 -5.01 -2.30
N TRP A 143 7.50 -4.95 -2.18
CA TRP A 143 6.53 -5.38 -3.19
C TRP A 143 5.91 -4.13 -3.78
N ILE A 144 6.05 -3.95 -5.08
CA ILE A 144 5.73 -2.71 -5.76
C ILE A 144 4.69 -3.00 -6.83
N CYS A 145 3.54 -2.34 -6.76
CA CYS A 145 2.57 -2.38 -7.85
C CYS A 145 3.14 -1.66 -9.06
N CYS A 146 3.18 -2.34 -10.20
CA CYS A 146 3.60 -1.78 -11.47
C CYS A 146 2.39 -1.70 -12.41
N HIS A 147 2.06 -0.50 -12.87
CA HIS A 147 1.19 -0.32 -14.02
C HIS A 147 2.01 -0.51 -15.30
N LEU A 148 1.53 -1.38 -16.19
CA LEU A 148 2.26 -1.77 -17.39
C LEU A 148 2.01 -0.76 -18.51
N LEU A 149 3.08 -0.12 -19.00
CA LEU A 149 3.02 0.91 -20.04
C LEU A 149 3.31 0.39 -21.45
N ASP A 150 3.44 -0.93 -21.62
CA ASP A 150 3.78 -1.58 -22.89
C ASP A 150 2.67 -1.54 -23.95
N ARG A 151 1.42 -1.21 -23.56
CA ARG A 151 0.26 -1.12 -24.43
C ARG A 151 -0.54 0.13 -24.21
N PRO A 152 -0.47 1.12 -25.12
CA PRO A 152 -1.25 2.35 -25.03
C PRO A 152 -2.76 2.10 -24.90
N GLY A 153 -3.39 2.76 -23.91
CA GLY A 153 -4.82 2.59 -23.57
C GLY A 153 -5.11 1.42 -22.62
N GLU A 154 -4.10 0.65 -22.22
CA GLU A 154 -4.20 -0.45 -21.27
C GLU A 154 -3.24 -0.27 -20.06
N GLU A 155 -2.90 0.97 -19.71
CA GLU A 155 -1.94 1.31 -18.65
C GLU A 155 -2.51 1.04 -17.23
N ASP A 156 -3.77 0.66 -17.14
CA ASP A 156 -4.42 0.23 -15.91
C ASP A 156 -4.12 -1.24 -15.55
N ARG A 157 -3.51 -2.02 -16.46
CA ARG A 157 -3.00 -3.37 -16.14
C ARG A 157 -1.90 -3.27 -15.11
N MET A 158 -1.93 -4.16 -14.11
CA MET A 158 -0.94 -4.13 -13.04
C MET A 158 -0.43 -5.51 -12.67
N ASN A 159 0.82 -5.55 -12.26
CA ASN A 159 1.42 -6.68 -11.58
C ASN A 159 2.12 -6.21 -10.29
N THR A 160 2.64 -7.15 -9.51
CA THR A 160 3.51 -6.85 -8.39
C THR A 160 4.92 -7.29 -8.73
N ALA A 161 5.86 -6.34 -8.70
CA ALA A 161 7.30 -6.62 -8.72
C ALA A 161 7.86 -6.69 -7.31
N TYR A 162 9.06 -7.29 -7.19
CA TYR A 162 9.76 -7.44 -5.94
C TYR A 162 11.17 -6.86 -6.04
N ALA A 163 11.59 -6.20 -4.96
CA ALA A 163 12.94 -5.66 -4.82
C ALA A 163 13.47 -5.88 -3.40
N THR A 164 14.79 -5.92 -3.25
CA THR A 164 15.49 -6.01 -1.96
C THR A 164 16.51 -4.91 -1.82
N SER A 165 16.83 -4.56 -0.56
CA SER A 165 17.86 -3.58 -0.24
C SER A 165 18.53 -3.94 1.09
N ASP A 166 19.75 -3.48 1.30
CA ASP A 166 20.46 -3.60 2.57
C ASP A 166 20.17 -2.39 3.48
N ASP A 167 19.79 -1.25 2.91
CA ASP A 167 19.56 0.01 3.62
C ASP A 167 18.15 0.62 3.42
N GLY A 168 17.35 0.02 2.52
CA GLY A 168 16.03 0.53 2.15
C GLY A 168 16.06 1.77 1.25
N LEU A 169 17.19 2.09 0.63
CA LEU A 169 17.39 3.24 -0.23
C LEU A 169 17.87 2.86 -1.61
N ASP A 170 18.88 1.99 -1.68
CA ASP A 170 19.40 1.42 -2.92
C ASP A 170 18.79 0.04 -3.15
N TRP A 171 17.94 -0.08 -4.17
CA TRP A 171 17.12 -1.25 -4.39
C TRP A 171 17.61 -2.13 -5.53
N ARG A 172 17.74 -3.43 -5.24
CA ARG A 172 17.96 -4.46 -6.25
C ARG A 172 16.61 -5.01 -6.70
N TRP A 173 16.28 -4.79 -7.95
CA TRP A 173 15.05 -5.26 -8.60
C TRP A 173 15.15 -6.74 -9.00
N HIS A 174 14.08 -7.53 -8.71
CA HIS A 174 14.01 -8.97 -9.03
C HIS A 174 12.92 -9.31 -10.06
N GLY A 175 12.12 -8.33 -10.47
CA GLY A 175 11.06 -8.52 -11.45
C GLY A 175 9.71 -8.92 -10.85
N THR A 176 8.79 -9.36 -11.69
CA THR A 176 7.41 -9.67 -11.34
C THR A 176 7.30 -10.94 -10.51
N VAL A 177 6.59 -10.85 -9.36
CA VAL A 177 6.34 -11.98 -8.45
C VAL A 177 4.87 -12.38 -8.36
N LEU A 178 3.93 -11.49 -8.76
CA LEU A 178 2.50 -11.78 -8.83
C LEU A 178 1.90 -11.02 -10.01
N GLU A 179 1.05 -11.69 -10.77
CA GLU A 179 0.33 -11.10 -11.91
C GLU A 179 -1.10 -11.62 -11.99
N GLY A 180 -1.96 -10.89 -12.71
CA GLY A 180 -3.35 -11.26 -12.92
C GLY A 180 -3.49 -12.53 -13.76
N ARG A 181 -4.61 -13.27 -13.58
CA ARG A 181 -4.88 -14.55 -14.24
C ARG A 181 -5.93 -14.37 -15.35
N THR A 182 -5.53 -14.63 -16.58
CA THR A 182 -6.43 -14.50 -17.74
C THR A 182 -7.72 -15.30 -17.53
N GLY A 183 -8.87 -14.64 -17.69
CA GLY A 183 -10.19 -15.24 -17.54
C GLY A 183 -10.72 -15.30 -16.10
N GLU A 184 -9.94 -14.88 -15.11
CA GLU A 184 -10.32 -14.87 -13.72
C GLU A 184 -10.73 -13.46 -13.25
N TRP A 185 -11.22 -13.36 -12.02
CA TRP A 185 -11.65 -12.09 -11.39
C TRP A 185 -10.51 -11.07 -11.22
N ASP A 186 -9.25 -11.48 -11.26
CA ASP A 186 -8.04 -10.68 -11.15
C ASP A 186 -7.29 -10.54 -12.50
N ALA A 187 -7.96 -10.80 -13.63
CA ALA A 187 -7.32 -10.83 -14.94
C ALA A 187 -6.63 -9.53 -15.35
N ARG A 188 -7.11 -8.39 -14.85
CA ARG A 188 -6.54 -7.05 -15.16
C ARG A 188 -5.36 -6.68 -14.29
N GLY A 189 -5.12 -7.43 -13.20
CA GLY A 189 -3.91 -7.24 -12.40
C GLY A 189 -4.02 -7.66 -10.95
N ALA A 190 -2.85 -7.75 -10.32
CA ALA A 190 -2.70 -8.14 -8.92
C ALA A 190 -1.67 -7.27 -8.21
N ARG A 191 -2.08 -6.66 -7.09
CA ARG A 191 -1.28 -5.77 -6.24
C ARG A 191 -1.18 -6.36 -4.84
N VAL A 192 0.01 -6.76 -4.40
CA VAL A 192 0.26 -7.20 -3.03
C VAL A 192 0.01 -6.05 -2.06
N THR A 193 -0.72 -6.33 -0.97
CA THR A 193 -1.11 -5.31 0.01
C THR A 193 -0.52 -5.57 1.39
N THR A 194 -0.36 -6.83 1.84
CA THR A 194 0.31 -7.14 3.11
C THR A 194 0.89 -8.55 3.13
N LEU A 195 1.83 -8.77 4.03
CA LEU A 195 2.35 -10.11 4.35
C LEU A 195 1.44 -10.79 5.39
N LEU A 196 1.24 -12.09 5.20
CA LEU A 196 0.48 -12.96 6.07
C LEU A 196 1.36 -14.09 6.62
N PRO A 197 0.96 -14.75 7.71
CA PRO A 197 1.69 -15.90 8.24
C PRO A 197 1.93 -17.00 7.20
N GLY A 198 3.09 -17.67 7.30
CA GLY A 198 3.48 -18.71 6.35
C GLY A 198 4.00 -18.20 5.01
N GLY A 199 4.41 -16.93 4.94
CA GLY A 199 4.93 -16.30 3.72
C GLY A 199 3.87 -15.99 2.67
N ARG A 200 2.59 -16.14 2.99
CA ARG A 200 1.47 -15.74 2.13
C ARG A 200 1.37 -14.22 2.05
N VAL A 201 0.61 -13.76 1.06
CA VAL A 201 0.30 -12.34 0.90
C VAL A 201 -1.20 -12.15 0.67
N SER A 202 -1.76 -11.03 1.12
CA SER A 202 -3.00 -10.57 0.53
C SER A 202 -2.70 -9.71 -0.70
N TYR A 203 -3.62 -9.72 -1.65
CA TYR A 203 -3.51 -8.90 -2.85
C TYR A 203 -4.87 -8.41 -3.30
N ASP A 204 -4.86 -7.21 -3.90
CA ASP A 204 -6.02 -6.67 -4.58
C ASP A 204 -5.94 -6.96 -6.07
N GLY A 205 -7.10 -7.27 -6.67
CA GLY A 205 -7.22 -7.51 -8.10
C GLY A 205 -8.56 -7.04 -8.65
N ARG A 206 -8.66 -7.02 -9.98
CA ARG A 206 -9.90 -6.74 -10.73
C ARG A 206 -9.88 -7.46 -12.07
N ALA A 207 -11.07 -7.72 -12.64
CA ALA A 207 -11.19 -8.42 -13.90
C ALA A 207 -11.06 -7.50 -15.13
N THR A 208 -11.55 -6.25 -15.03
CA THR A 208 -11.66 -5.32 -16.16
C THR A 208 -11.18 -3.91 -15.80
N ALA A 209 -11.07 -3.04 -16.80
CA ALA A 209 -10.72 -1.63 -16.61
C ALA A 209 -11.84 -0.84 -15.89
N GLU A 210 -13.10 -1.22 -16.14
CA GLU A 210 -14.28 -0.60 -15.53
C GLU A 210 -14.38 -0.88 -14.03
N GLU A 211 -13.74 -1.96 -13.56
CA GLU A 211 -13.62 -2.28 -12.13
C GLU A 211 -12.48 -1.48 -11.45
N ASN A 212 -11.88 -0.50 -12.13
CA ASN A 212 -10.96 0.43 -11.48
C ASN A 212 -11.69 1.14 -10.33
N TRP A 213 -11.07 1.14 -9.13
CA TRP A 213 -11.62 1.56 -7.83
C TRP A 213 -12.57 0.55 -7.16
N PHE A 214 -12.89 -0.57 -7.83
CA PHE A 214 -13.72 -1.65 -7.32
C PHE A 214 -12.92 -2.96 -7.17
N GLU A 215 -11.61 -2.83 -6.92
CA GLU A 215 -10.76 -3.99 -6.66
C GLU A 215 -11.27 -4.76 -5.44
N ARG A 216 -10.99 -6.05 -5.46
CA ARG A 216 -11.32 -7.00 -4.39
C ARG A 216 -10.05 -7.64 -3.86
N THR A 217 -10.07 -8.07 -2.62
CA THR A 217 -8.92 -8.69 -1.95
C THR A 217 -9.06 -10.20 -1.87
N ALA A 218 -7.96 -10.90 -2.15
CA ALA A 218 -7.80 -12.35 -1.93
C ALA A 218 -6.39 -12.66 -1.39
N ILE A 219 -6.10 -13.96 -1.19
CA ILE A 219 -4.83 -14.45 -0.67
C ILE A 219 -4.07 -15.17 -1.80
N ALA A 220 -2.74 -14.97 -1.82
CA ALA A 220 -1.82 -15.73 -2.64
C ALA A 220 -0.73 -16.39 -1.79
N ALA A 221 -0.34 -17.60 -2.18
CA ALA A 221 0.68 -18.39 -1.52
C ALA A 221 2.01 -18.35 -2.31
N PRO A 222 3.17 -18.48 -1.62
CA PRO A 222 4.46 -18.54 -2.29
C PRO A 222 4.58 -19.85 -3.10
N THR A 223 5.25 -19.77 -4.25
CA THR A 223 5.56 -20.90 -5.14
C THR A 223 7.03 -20.87 -5.56
N GLY A 224 7.69 -22.03 -5.59
CA GLY A 224 9.02 -22.17 -6.18
C GLY A 224 10.19 -21.60 -5.38
N GLY A 225 10.00 -21.20 -4.13
CA GLY A 225 11.07 -20.63 -3.28
C GLY A 225 10.74 -19.25 -2.73
N ALA A 226 11.72 -18.57 -2.13
CA ALA A 226 11.55 -17.21 -1.66
C ALA A 226 11.48 -16.20 -2.83
N PRO A 227 10.71 -15.12 -2.73
CA PRO A 227 10.85 -13.99 -3.65
C PRO A 227 12.32 -13.51 -3.68
N GLY A 228 12.87 -13.28 -4.87
CA GLY A 228 14.29 -12.94 -5.05
C GLY A 228 15.20 -14.11 -5.39
N ASP A 229 14.80 -15.34 -5.07
CA ASP A 229 15.45 -16.58 -5.49
C ASP A 229 14.65 -17.31 -6.58
N GLY A 230 13.90 -16.54 -7.38
CA GLY A 230 13.03 -17.04 -8.44
C GLY A 230 11.63 -17.46 -7.95
N GLY A 231 11.32 -17.29 -6.66
CA GLY A 231 9.99 -17.54 -6.12
C GLY A 231 8.97 -16.51 -6.56
N ARG A 232 7.72 -16.95 -6.70
CA ARG A 232 6.56 -16.14 -7.08
C ARG A 232 5.41 -16.40 -6.12
N TYR A 233 4.31 -15.72 -6.33
CA TYR A 233 3.04 -16.01 -5.67
C TYR A 233 2.02 -16.54 -6.66
N ALA A 234 1.13 -17.40 -6.19
CA ALA A 234 -0.05 -17.84 -6.92
C ALA A 234 -1.29 -17.67 -6.03
N ALA A 235 -2.38 -17.20 -6.61
CA ALA A 235 -3.65 -17.09 -5.91
C ALA A 235 -4.06 -18.45 -5.30
N GLU A 236 -4.46 -18.45 -4.03
CA GLU A 236 -4.99 -19.66 -3.38
C GLU A 236 -6.38 -19.98 -3.95
N PRO A 237 -6.63 -21.18 -4.48
CA PRO A 237 -7.90 -21.52 -5.16
C PRO A 237 -9.12 -21.36 -4.26
N ASP A 238 -8.98 -21.64 -2.96
CA ASP A 238 -10.06 -21.60 -1.97
C ASP A 238 -10.08 -20.28 -1.18
N SER A 239 -9.24 -19.30 -1.53
CA SER A 239 -9.28 -17.99 -0.88
C SER A 239 -10.59 -17.28 -1.16
N PRO A 240 -11.30 -16.80 -0.13
CA PRO A 240 -12.43 -15.91 -0.35
C PRO A 240 -11.98 -14.64 -1.07
N VAL A 241 -12.79 -14.18 -2.01
CA VAL A 241 -12.64 -12.85 -2.64
C VAL A 241 -13.59 -11.91 -1.93
N VAL A 242 -13.02 -10.88 -1.27
CA VAL A 242 -13.79 -9.96 -0.42
C VAL A 242 -13.77 -8.54 -0.99
N ASP A 243 -14.89 -7.82 -0.82
CA ASP A 243 -15.07 -6.45 -1.34
C ASP A 243 -14.46 -5.41 -0.38
N VAL A 244 -13.14 -5.49 -0.22
CA VAL A 244 -12.30 -4.50 0.46
C VAL A 244 -11.03 -4.28 -0.34
N ARG A 245 -10.31 -3.19 -0.03
CA ARG A 245 -9.04 -2.86 -0.69
C ARG A 245 -7.97 -2.52 0.33
N TYR A 246 -6.71 -2.63 -0.09
CA TYR A 246 -5.56 -2.19 0.70
C TYR A 246 -5.53 -2.76 2.12
N LEU A 247 -5.84 -4.07 2.25
CA LEU A 247 -5.71 -4.73 3.54
C LEU A 247 -4.26 -4.58 4.04
N ASP A 248 -4.12 -4.08 5.27
CA ASP A 248 -2.86 -4.06 6.00
C ASP A 248 -3.02 -4.76 7.34
N VAL A 249 -2.03 -5.55 7.74
CA VAL A 249 -2.08 -6.41 8.92
C VAL A 249 -0.88 -6.09 9.81
N VAL A 250 -1.16 -5.67 11.04
CA VAL A 250 -0.17 -5.37 12.07
C VAL A 250 -0.20 -6.48 13.12
N PRO A 251 0.82 -7.35 13.21
CA PRO A 251 0.93 -8.34 14.27
C PRO A 251 1.05 -7.70 15.65
N LEU A 252 0.42 -8.30 16.65
CA LEU A 252 0.46 -7.82 18.03
C LEU A 252 1.34 -8.71 18.93
N PRO A 253 2.10 -8.14 19.89
CA PRO A 253 3.02 -8.91 20.76
C PRO A 253 2.34 -10.02 21.56
N GLY A 254 1.05 -9.84 21.93
CA GLY A 254 0.25 -10.83 22.64
C GLY A 254 -0.43 -11.88 21.74
N GLY A 255 -0.09 -11.89 20.45
CA GLY A 255 -0.80 -12.66 19.42
C GLY A 255 -2.01 -11.90 18.89
N GLY A 256 -2.60 -12.40 17.80
CA GLY A 256 -3.64 -11.69 17.07
C GLY A 256 -3.08 -10.55 16.22
N HIS A 257 -3.98 -9.74 15.66
CA HIS A 257 -3.60 -8.71 14.68
C HIS A 257 -4.53 -7.50 14.78
N ARG A 258 -4.01 -6.31 14.57
CA ARG A 258 -4.81 -5.15 14.17
C ARG A 258 -4.80 -5.11 12.65
N ILE A 259 -5.98 -5.03 12.03
CA ILE A 259 -6.09 -4.87 10.58
C ILE A 259 -6.64 -3.50 10.23
N TYR A 260 -6.19 -2.98 9.10
CA TYR A 260 -6.73 -1.78 8.46
C TYR A 260 -7.09 -2.12 7.02
N TYR A 261 -8.17 -1.56 6.52
CA TYR A 261 -8.60 -1.76 5.14
C TYR A 261 -9.48 -0.60 4.66
N GLU A 262 -9.50 -0.40 3.36
CA GLU A 262 -10.36 0.56 2.71
C GLU A 262 -11.68 -0.13 2.35
N ALA A 263 -12.80 0.44 2.82
CA ALA A 263 -14.14 -0.06 2.56
C ALA A 263 -14.93 0.93 1.72
N ARG A 264 -15.55 0.45 0.65
CA ARG A 264 -16.45 1.22 -0.18
C ARG A 264 -17.81 1.38 0.51
N LEU A 265 -18.37 2.60 0.44
CA LEU A 265 -19.69 2.93 0.93
C LEU A 265 -20.74 2.88 -0.21
N PRO A 266 -22.04 2.86 0.10
CA PRO A 266 -23.10 2.79 -0.91
C PRO A 266 -23.12 3.96 -1.91
N ASP A 267 -22.54 5.10 -1.55
CA ASP A 267 -22.42 6.29 -2.40
C ASP A 267 -21.08 6.32 -3.18
N GLU A 268 -20.30 5.22 -3.14
CA GLU A 268 -19.01 5.05 -3.79
C GLU A 268 -17.87 5.92 -3.19
N SER A 269 -18.10 6.57 -2.06
CA SER A 269 -16.99 7.07 -1.25
C SER A 269 -16.32 5.91 -0.50
N HIS A 270 -15.08 6.12 -0.01
CA HIS A 270 -14.35 5.07 0.71
C HIS A 270 -13.90 5.57 2.08
N GLU A 271 -14.01 4.69 3.08
CA GLU A 271 -13.54 4.96 4.44
C GLU A 271 -12.47 3.98 4.88
N LEU A 272 -11.55 4.44 5.71
CA LEU A 272 -10.59 3.59 6.40
C LEU A 272 -11.26 2.93 7.60
N ARG A 273 -11.25 1.60 7.61
CA ARG A 273 -11.73 0.78 8.72
C ARG A 273 -10.60 0.07 9.44
N THR A 274 -10.83 -0.26 10.70
CA THR A 274 -9.93 -1.08 11.50
C THR A 274 -10.69 -2.10 12.33
N GLU A 275 -10.07 -3.26 12.55
CA GLU A 275 -10.59 -4.34 13.39
C GLU A 275 -9.46 -4.99 14.19
N LEU A 276 -9.80 -5.47 15.38
CA LEU A 276 -8.91 -6.30 16.19
C LEU A 276 -9.27 -7.77 15.99
N ILE A 277 -8.33 -8.53 15.48
CA ILE A 277 -8.45 -9.98 15.32
C ILE A 277 -7.77 -10.63 16.52
N ALA A 278 -8.55 -11.30 17.36
CA ALA A 278 -8.01 -12.01 18.53
C ALA A 278 -7.08 -13.15 18.11
N PRO A 279 -6.13 -13.55 18.98
CA PRO A 279 -5.36 -14.77 18.76
C PRO A 279 -6.29 -15.96 18.55
N GLY A 280 -5.97 -16.81 17.59
CA GLY A 280 -6.66 -18.10 17.47
C GLY A 280 -6.47 -18.96 18.74
N PRO A 281 -7.40 -19.88 19.00
CA PRO A 281 -7.32 -20.80 20.14
C PRO A 281 -6.13 -21.75 20.04
#